data_b62ac4500e15a20627b9a73998aa52f0
#
_entry.id   b62ac4500e15a20627b9a73998aa52f0
#
_cell.length_a   1.000
_cell.length_b   1.000
_cell.length_c   1.000
_cell.angle_alpha   90.00
_cell.angle_beta   90.00
_cell.angle_gamma   90.00
#
_symmetry.space_group_name_H-M   'P 1'
#
loop_
_entity.id
_entity.type
_entity.pdbx_description
1 polymer ?
#
loop_
_entity_poly.entity_id
_entity_poly.type
_entity_poly.pdbx_seq_one_letter_code
_entity_poly.pdbx_strand_id
1 'polypeptide(L)'
;RLAGRAARSGRVLDVLIEVDFTGARSGVPPERAPGTADLLTALGGVRLRGLMTIPPVTPTAEEARPWFVRLRELRDRIRRTYPDVLELSMGMSLDYQVAIEEGATMVRIGTALFGPRAESGTRERPTP
;
A
#
# COMPACT_ATOMS: atom_id res chain seq x y z
N ARG A 1 10.11 -1.67 -15.46
CA ARG A 1 10.88 -0.43 -15.81
C ARG A 1 11.66 0.13 -14.61
N LEU A 2 11.07 0.28 -13.42
CA LEU A 2 11.75 0.81 -12.22
C LEU A 2 12.93 -0.08 -11.77
N ALA A 3 12.72 -1.41 -11.67
CA ALA A 3 13.76 -2.35 -11.28
C ALA A 3 14.98 -2.29 -12.21
N GLY A 4 14.76 -2.21 -13.52
CA GLY A 4 15.85 -2.11 -14.50
C GLY A 4 16.64 -0.79 -14.38
N ARG A 5 15.96 0.31 -14.07
CA ARG A 5 16.64 1.60 -13.82
C ARG A 5 17.46 1.57 -12.53
N ALA A 6 16.91 1.02 -11.47
CA ALA A 6 17.62 0.88 -10.19
C ALA A 6 18.85 0.00 -10.33
N ALA A 7 18.73 -1.15 -10.98
CA ALA A 7 19.86 -2.06 -11.22
C ALA A 7 20.98 -1.38 -12.02
N ARG A 8 20.64 -0.62 -13.07
CA ARG A 8 21.63 0.12 -13.88
C ARG A 8 22.34 1.23 -13.11
N SER A 9 21.66 1.83 -12.13
CA SER A 9 22.26 2.88 -11.28
C SER A 9 22.96 2.32 -10.03
N GLY A 10 23.06 1.00 -9.89
CA GLY A 10 23.63 0.35 -8.70
C GLY A 10 22.80 0.53 -7.43
N ARG A 11 21.53 0.91 -7.55
CA ARG A 11 20.60 1.11 -6.43
C ARG A 11 19.66 -0.06 -6.26
N VAL A 12 19.28 -0.33 -5.02
CA VAL A 12 18.22 -1.26 -4.65
C VAL A 12 17.06 -0.45 -4.08
N LEU A 13 15.86 -0.61 -4.66
CA LEU A 13 14.65 0.08 -4.20
C LEU A 13 13.86 -0.86 -3.29
N ASP A 14 13.52 -0.37 -2.12
CA ASP A 14 12.54 -1.03 -1.25
C ASP A 14 11.14 -0.81 -1.82
N VAL A 15 10.39 -1.90 -1.99
CA VAL A 15 9.07 -1.88 -2.61
C VAL A 15 8.06 -2.66 -1.78
N LEU A 16 6.80 -2.28 -1.93
CA LEU A 16 5.65 -2.99 -1.37
C LEU A 16 4.76 -3.48 -2.51
N ILE A 17 4.07 -4.59 -2.30
CA ILE A 17 3.00 -5.05 -3.19
C ILE A 17 1.70 -4.37 -2.75
N GLU A 18 1.06 -3.62 -3.63
CA GLU A 18 -0.30 -3.16 -3.42
C GLU A 18 -1.28 -4.31 -3.67
N VAL A 19 -2.06 -4.64 -2.64
CA VAL A 19 -3.09 -5.67 -2.70
C VAL A 19 -4.45 -5.00 -2.80
N ASP A 20 -5.21 -5.36 -3.82
CA ASP A 20 -6.58 -4.89 -4.05
C ASP A 20 -7.57 -6.03 -3.76
N PHE A 21 -8.30 -5.90 -2.66
CA PHE A 21 -9.27 -6.91 -2.23
C PHE A 21 -10.62 -6.81 -2.95
N THR A 22 -10.87 -5.74 -3.69
CA THR A 22 -12.18 -5.43 -4.27
C THR A 22 -12.20 -5.41 -5.79
N GLY A 23 -11.03 -5.34 -6.42
CA GLY A 23 -10.91 -5.16 -7.88
C GLY A 23 -11.17 -3.74 -8.36
N ALA A 24 -11.35 -2.78 -7.45
CA ALA A 24 -11.66 -1.38 -7.78
C ALA A 24 -10.42 -0.50 -7.98
N ARG A 25 -9.23 -1.03 -7.73
CA ARG A 25 -7.96 -0.30 -7.79
C ARG A 25 -6.93 -1.02 -8.65
N SER A 26 -5.73 -0.48 -8.71
CA SER A 26 -4.64 -0.98 -9.56
C SER A 26 -3.76 -2.05 -8.90
N GLY A 27 -4.05 -2.43 -7.66
CA GLY A 27 -3.29 -3.46 -6.95
C GLY A 27 -3.51 -4.86 -7.51
N VAL A 28 -2.70 -5.81 -7.05
CA VAL A 28 -2.89 -7.21 -7.40
C VAL A 28 -3.97 -7.83 -6.52
N PRO A 29 -4.78 -8.77 -7.04
CA PRO A 29 -5.69 -9.52 -6.19
C PRO A 29 -4.91 -10.33 -5.14
N PRO A 30 -5.49 -10.58 -3.95
CA PRO A 30 -4.77 -11.24 -2.86
C PRO A 30 -4.21 -12.62 -3.23
N GLU A 31 -4.91 -13.40 -4.05
CA GLU A 31 -4.47 -14.70 -4.52
C GLU A 31 -3.22 -14.64 -5.42
N ARG A 32 -2.95 -13.51 -6.04
CA ARG A 32 -1.76 -13.28 -6.89
C ARG A 32 -0.56 -12.70 -6.14
N ALA A 33 -0.75 -12.25 -4.92
CA ALA A 33 0.32 -11.60 -4.17
C ALA A 33 1.52 -12.52 -3.91
N PRO A 34 1.37 -13.81 -3.57
CA PRO A 34 2.51 -14.72 -3.42
C PRO A 34 3.33 -14.88 -4.70
N GLY A 35 2.69 -15.11 -5.84
CA GLY A 35 3.37 -15.21 -7.14
C GLY A 35 4.05 -13.89 -7.54
N THR A 36 3.46 -12.76 -7.18
CA THR A 36 4.08 -11.43 -7.39
C THR A 36 5.33 -11.27 -6.52
N ALA A 37 5.30 -11.78 -5.28
CA ALA A 37 6.48 -11.81 -4.42
C ALA A 37 7.61 -12.63 -5.03
N ASP A 38 7.31 -13.80 -5.60
CA ASP A 38 8.29 -14.63 -6.30
C ASP A 38 8.94 -13.89 -7.47
N LEU A 39 8.13 -13.19 -8.27
CA LEU A 39 8.64 -12.39 -9.39
C LEU A 39 9.53 -11.25 -8.93
N LEU A 40 9.12 -10.50 -7.92
CA LEU A 40 9.87 -9.35 -7.43
C LEU A 40 11.19 -9.75 -6.78
N THR A 41 11.21 -10.83 -6.01
CA THR A 41 12.43 -11.31 -5.36
C THR A 41 13.45 -11.85 -6.36
N ALA A 42 13.00 -12.32 -7.53
CA ALA A 42 13.87 -12.73 -8.63
C ALA A 42 14.43 -11.55 -9.45
N LEU A 43 13.87 -10.34 -9.32
CA LEU A 43 14.34 -9.16 -10.03
C LEU A 43 15.51 -8.50 -9.30
N GLY A 44 16.56 -8.15 -10.04
CA GLY A 44 17.60 -7.25 -9.55
C GLY A 44 17.09 -5.80 -9.41
N GLY A 45 17.67 -5.06 -8.46
CA GLY A 45 17.37 -3.64 -8.27
C GLY A 45 16.11 -3.33 -7.45
N VAL A 46 15.39 -4.32 -6.96
CA VAL A 46 14.28 -4.15 -6.00
C VAL A 46 14.41 -5.11 -4.83
N ARG A 47 13.91 -4.68 -3.68
CA ARG A 47 13.81 -5.50 -2.47
C ARG A 47 12.39 -5.41 -1.94
N LEU A 48 11.69 -6.55 -1.91
CA LEU A 48 10.34 -6.62 -1.36
C LEU A 48 10.38 -6.51 0.15
N ARG A 49 9.69 -5.50 0.70
CA ARG A 49 9.66 -5.21 2.14
C ARG A 49 8.33 -5.49 2.80
N GLY A 50 7.25 -5.56 2.04
CA GLY A 50 5.93 -5.75 2.64
C GLY A 50 4.79 -5.61 1.65
N LEU A 51 3.61 -5.42 2.22
CA LEU A 51 2.36 -5.25 1.50
C LEU A 51 1.72 -3.90 1.83
N MET A 52 0.88 -3.43 0.92
CA MET A 52 0.08 -2.22 1.07
C MET A 52 -1.34 -2.47 0.62
N THR A 53 -2.30 -1.83 1.25
CA THR A 53 -3.68 -1.80 0.76
C THR A 53 -4.34 -0.47 1.04
N ILE A 54 -5.32 -0.15 0.20
CA ILE A 54 -6.28 0.93 0.39
C ILE A 54 -7.66 0.26 0.39
N PRO A 55 -8.25 0.02 1.55
CA PRO A 55 -9.59 -0.58 1.62
C PRO A 55 -10.65 0.37 1.07
N PRO A 56 -11.85 -0.13 0.78
CA PRO A 56 -12.99 0.73 0.51
C PRO A 56 -13.23 1.71 1.65
N VAL A 57 -13.76 2.88 1.33
CA VAL A 57 -14.20 3.83 2.35
C VAL A 57 -15.38 3.20 3.10
N THR A 58 -15.27 3.16 4.41
CA THR A 58 -16.31 2.61 5.31
C THR A 58 -16.90 3.73 6.19
N PRO A 59 -18.16 3.61 6.64
CA PRO A 59 -18.77 4.59 7.52
C PRO A 59 -18.03 4.77 8.84
N THR A 60 -17.44 3.70 9.38
CA THR A 60 -16.67 3.72 10.63
C THR A 60 -15.29 3.11 10.44
N ALA A 61 -14.33 3.50 11.28
CA ALA A 61 -13.00 2.92 11.27
C ALA A 61 -13.03 1.40 11.55
N GLU A 62 -13.91 0.94 12.44
CA GLU A 62 -14.04 -0.48 12.77
C GLU A 62 -14.46 -1.34 11.58
N GLU A 63 -15.26 -0.83 10.67
CA GLU A 63 -15.67 -1.55 9.47
C GLU A 63 -14.51 -1.78 8.48
N ALA A 64 -13.43 -1.03 8.61
CA ALA A 64 -12.20 -1.24 7.83
C ALA A 64 -11.32 -2.37 8.40
N ARG A 65 -11.49 -2.74 9.68
CA ARG A 65 -10.67 -3.74 10.38
C ARG A 65 -10.52 -5.07 9.64
N PRO A 66 -11.57 -5.68 9.08
CA PRO A 66 -11.44 -6.94 8.35
C PRO A 66 -10.44 -6.88 7.18
N TRP A 67 -10.32 -5.75 6.51
CA TRP A 67 -9.36 -5.56 5.41
C TRP A 67 -7.93 -5.56 5.91
N PHE A 68 -7.67 -4.92 7.04
CA PHE A 68 -6.35 -4.87 7.68
C PHE A 68 -5.93 -6.25 8.21
N VAL A 69 -6.85 -6.98 8.82
CA VAL A 69 -6.63 -8.37 9.24
C VAL A 69 -6.23 -9.24 8.05
N ARG A 70 -6.97 -9.16 6.94
CA ARG A 70 -6.69 -9.93 5.71
C ARG A 70 -5.30 -9.60 5.13
N LEU A 71 -4.90 -8.33 5.14
CA LEU A 71 -3.57 -7.94 4.66
C LEU A 71 -2.47 -8.49 5.56
N ARG A 72 -2.64 -8.41 6.88
CA ARG A 72 -1.70 -8.97 7.84
C ARG A 72 -1.54 -10.48 7.64
N GLU A 73 -2.62 -11.23 7.56
CA GLU A 73 -2.59 -12.66 7.34
C GLU A 73 -1.90 -13.05 6.01
N LEU A 74 -2.14 -12.28 4.97
CA LEU A 74 -1.47 -12.47 3.67
C LEU A 74 0.03 -12.20 3.78
N ARG A 75 0.45 -11.11 4.45
CA ARG A 75 1.85 -10.83 4.73
C ARG A 75 2.50 -11.97 5.50
N ASP A 76 1.85 -12.47 6.54
CA ASP A 76 2.38 -13.54 7.39
C ASP A 76 2.58 -14.85 6.59
N ARG A 77 1.70 -15.15 5.65
CA ARG A 77 1.89 -16.29 4.73
C ARG A 77 3.09 -16.10 3.81
N ILE A 78 3.23 -14.93 3.18
CA ILE A 78 4.37 -14.61 2.30
C ILE A 78 5.67 -14.60 3.09
N ARG A 79 5.65 -14.11 4.31
CA ARG A 79 6.82 -14.04 5.20
C ARG A 79 7.41 -15.40 5.53
N ARG A 80 6.66 -16.48 5.49
CA ARG A 80 7.18 -17.83 5.70
C ARG A 80 8.24 -18.20 4.66
N THR A 81 8.10 -17.71 3.44
CA THR A 81 9.07 -17.92 2.35
C THR A 81 10.08 -16.77 2.27
N TYR A 82 9.64 -15.54 2.51
CA TYR A 82 10.43 -14.32 2.42
C TYR A 82 10.45 -13.58 3.76
N PRO A 83 11.36 -13.92 4.69
CA PRO A 83 11.36 -13.40 6.07
C PRO A 83 11.48 -11.88 6.18
N ASP A 84 12.02 -11.20 5.17
CA ASP A 84 12.18 -9.74 5.14
C ASP A 84 10.92 -8.97 4.75
N VAL A 85 9.84 -9.67 4.40
CA VAL A 85 8.53 -9.08 4.10
C VAL A 85 7.82 -8.79 5.42
N LEU A 86 8.15 -7.66 6.04
CA LEU A 86 7.73 -7.28 7.39
C LEU A 86 6.68 -6.17 7.38
N GLU A 87 6.75 -5.27 6.41
CA GLU A 87 6.02 -4.01 6.42
C GLU A 87 4.55 -4.18 6.01
N LEU A 88 3.69 -3.43 6.69
CA LEU A 88 2.27 -3.29 6.36
C LEU A 88 1.94 -1.80 6.24
N SER A 89 1.79 -1.32 5.01
CA SER A 89 1.32 0.03 4.72
C SER A 89 -0.20 0.01 4.57
N MET A 90 -0.88 0.40 5.63
CA MET A 90 -2.33 0.46 5.71
C MET A 90 -2.76 1.46 6.76
N GLY A 91 -3.95 2.05 6.59
CA GLY A 91 -4.47 3.07 7.46
C GLY A 91 -4.23 4.48 6.93
N MET A 92 -5.27 5.28 6.97
CA MET A 92 -5.33 6.68 6.56
C MET A 92 -5.98 7.51 7.67
N SER A 93 -6.28 8.78 7.41
CA SER A 93 -6.78 9.70 8.42
C SER A 93 -8.02 9.22 9.19
N LEU A 94 -8.90 8.44 8.56
CA LEU A 94 -10.15 7.96 9.17
C LEU A 94 -10.00 6.67 9.97
N ASP A 95 -9.01 5.82 9.67
CA ASP A 95 -8.92 4.45 10.16
C ASP A 95 -7.52 4.02 10.64
N TYR A 96 -6.56 4.96 10.71
CA TYR A 96 -5.17 4.64 11.06
C TYR A 96 -5.02 3.98 12.45
N GLN A 97 -5.87 4.34 13.42
CA GLN A 97 -5.81 3.77 14.76
C GLN A 97 -6.11 2.26 14.73
N VAL A 98 -7.19 1.88 14.03
CA VAL A 98 -7.57 0.48 13.83
C VAL A 98 -6.49 -0.27 13.04
N ALA A 99 -5.92 0.37 12.03
CA ALA A 99 -4.82 -0.21 11.27
C ALA A 99 -3.58 -0.50 12.14
N ILE A 100 -3.23 0.40 13.07
CA ILE A 100 -2.12 0.21 14.02
C ILE A 100 -2.42 -0.96 14.96
N GLU A 101 -3.62 -1.06 15.47
CA GLU A 101 -4.04 -2.20 16.31
C GLU A 101 -3.91 -3.53 15.56
N GLU A 102 -4.13 -3.53 14.25
CA GLU A 102 -3.98 -4.70 13.39
C GLU A 102 -2.56 -4.90 12.82
N GLY A 103 -1.59 -4.12 13.29
CA GLY A 103 -0.17 -4.32 13.01
C GLY A 103 0.39 -3.48 11.86
N ALA A 104 -0.25 -2.38 11.48
CA ALA A 104 0.33 -1.44 10.52
C ALA A 104 1.70 -0.95 10.97
N THR A 105 2.67 -0.98 10.07
CA THR A 105 4.01 -0.42 10.28
C THR A 105 4.17 0.94 9.61
N MET A 106 3.30 1.24 8.65
CA MET A 106 3.22 2.52 7.95
C MET A 106 1.77 2.95 7.81
N VAL A 107 1.48 4.20 8.12
CA VAL A 107 0.18 4.85 7.91
C VAL A 107 0.34 6.05 6.98
N ARG A 108 -0.71 6.40 6.26
CA ARG A 108 -0.69 7.49 5.27
C ARG A 108 -1.69 8.56 5.68
N ILE A 109 -1.21 9.52 6.45
CA ILE A 109 -2.05 10.57 7.04
C ILE A 109 -1.85 11.86 6.26
N GLY A 110 -2.93 12.36 5.67
CA GLY A 110 -2.96 13.62 4.93
C GLY A 110 -3.96 14.59 5.54
N THR A 111 -5.26 14.36 5.37
CA THR A 111 -6.33 15.28 5.80
C THR A 111 -6.37 15.51 7.31
N ALA A 112 -5.99 14.54 8.13
CA ALA A 112 -5.91 14.71 9.59
C ALA A 112 -4.81 15.69 10.03
N LEU A 113 -3.74 15.86 9.23
CA LEU A 113 -2.64 16.78 9.50
C LEU A 113 -2.78 18.11 8.77
N PHE A 114 -3.22 18.08 7.51
CA PHE A 114 -3.20 19.24 6.61
C PHE A 114 -4.58 19.81 6.31
N GLY A 115 -5.64 19.22 6.86
CA GLY A 115 -7.01 19.56 6.53
C GLY A 115 -7.48 18.99 5.17
N PRO A 116 -8.76 19.21 4.83
CA PRO A 116 -9.30 18.76 3.55
C PRO A 116 -8.57 19.43 2.40
N ARG A 117 -8.42 18.69 1.29
CA ARG A 117 -7.80 19.23 0.07
C ARG A 117 -8.65 20.37 -0.45
N ALA A 118 -8.07 21.57 -0.64
CA ALA A 118 -8.75 22.67 -1.29
C ALA A 118 -9.24 22.21 -2.68
N GLU A 119 -10.53 22.42 -2.96
CA GLU A 119 -11.03 22.24 -4.32
C GLU A 119 -10.21 23.16 -5.22
N SER A 120 -9.60 22.61 -6.25
CA SER A 120 -8.93 23.39 -7.28
C SER A 120 -10.01 24.20 -8.00
N GLY A 121 -10.22 25.41 -7.52
CA GLY A 121 -11.09 26.36 -8.17
C GLY A 121 -10.68 26.48 -9.62
N THR A 122 -11.62 26.29 -10.51
CA THR A 122 -11.50 26.58 -11.93
C THR A 122 -10.93 28.00 -12.03
N ARG A 123 -9.68 28.12 -12.43
CA ARG A 123 -9.14 29.42 -12.84
C ARG A 123 -9.93 29.82 -14.07
N GLU A 124 -10.95 30.66 -13.89
CA GLU A 124 -11.51 31.44 -14.99
C GLU A 124 -10.34 32.22 -15.61
N ARG A 125 -10.03 31.88 -16.85
CA ARG A 125 -9.14 32.69 -17.66
C ARG A 125 -9.86 34.03 -17.87
N PRO A 126 -9.22 35.17 -17.56
CA PRO A 126 -9.79 36.45 -17.97
C PRO A 126 -9.85 36.43 -19.50
N THR A 127 -11.03 36.61 -20.03
CA THR A 127 -11.27 36.89 -21.46
C THR A 127 -10.65 38.23 -21.79
N PRO A 128 -9.95 38.34 -22.92
CA PRO A 128 -9.37 39.60 -23.39
C PRO A 128 -10.45 40.62 -23.77
#